data_ac2d79ce9683663bef63ff28b870a4aa
#
_entry.id   ac2d79ce9683663bef63ff28b870a4aa
#
_cell.length_a   1.000
_cell.length_b   1.000
_cell.length_c   1.000
_cell.angle_alpha   90.00
_cell.angle_beta   90.00
_cell.angle_gamma   90.00
#
_symmetry.space_group_name_H-M   'P 1'
#
loop_
_entity.id
_entity.type
_entity.pdbx_description
1 polymer ?
#
loop_
_entity_poly.entity_id
_entity_poly.type
_entity_poly.pdbx_seq_one_letter_code
_entity_poly.pdbx_strand_id
1 'polypeptide(L)'
;MGRLDGKVCIVTGASAGIGRATAELFCREGAKVVAVARREERLKELAEECKDAPGEMTWYAGDVGDPAAAVGMVKKAVETFGRLDVAVNCAGVMDDNTAIADMSDEMLEKTFRINTFGLMYGLREECRQYLAQGAGGVIVNICSVGATHQTAGAAYCASKGAVLAATKNTAFMYMEEGIRCNALSPGGVVTDIPLVMPPADEFGFGRTSKLLDFSGELAMPEDLADAILFL
;
A
#
# COMPACT_ATOMS: atom_id res chain seq x y z
N MET A 1 -13.25 -22.18 -6.85
CA MET A 1 -12.15 -22.06 -5.90
C MET A 1 -11.35 -20.85 -6.35
N GLY A 2 -11.28 -19.82 -5.52
CA GLY A 2 -10.59 -18.58 -5.85
C GLY A 2 -9.07 -18.75 -5.78
N ARG A 3 -8.32 -17.82 -6.34
CA ARG A 3 -6.84 -17.85 -6.38
C ARG A 3 -6.21 -17.69 -4.98
N LEU A 4 -6.93 -17.09 -4.03
CA LEU A 4 -6.51 -16.87 -2.64
C LEU A 4 -7.34 -17.64 -1.63
N ASP A 5 -8.00 -18.71 -2.04
CA ASP A 5 -8.91 -19.50 -1.19
C ASP A 5 -8.23 -19.91 0.14
N GLY A 6 -8.79 -19.42 1.26
CA GLY A 6 -8.29 -19.65 2.62
C GLY A 6 -7.01 -18.89 3.00
N LYS A 7 -6.40 -18.08 2.12
CA LYS A 7 -5.23 -17.26 2.44
C LYS A 7 -5.59 -16.08 3.33
N VAL A 8 -4.77 -15.80 4.30
CA VAL A 8 -4.93 -14.64 5.21
C VAL A 8 -4.11 -13.47 4.68
N CYS A 9 -4.78 -12.37 4.39
CA CYS A 9 -4.22 -11.21 3.73
C CYS A 9 -4.39 -9.93 4.57
N ILE A 10 -3.37 -9.10 4.67
CA ILE A 10 -3.47 -7.72 5.17
C ILE A 10 -3.40 -6.78 3.96
N VAL A 11 -4.29 -5.78 3.90
CA VAL A 11 -4.24 -4.71 2.88
C VAL A 11 -4.30 -3.37 3.58
N THR A 12 -3.21 -2.58 3.52
CA THR A 12 -3.17 -1.22 4.05
C THR A 12 -3.68 -0.21 3.02
N GLY A 13 -4.21 0.93 3.46
CA GLY A 13 -4.83 1.91 2.56
C GLY A 13 -6.20 1.45 2.01
N ALA A 14 -6.85 0.47 2.63
CA ALA A 14 -8.07 -0.18 2.14
C ALA A 14 -9.33 0.70 2.17
N SER A 15 -9.27 1.95 2.62
CA SER A 15 -10.45 2.84 2.66
C SER A 15 -10.77 3.53 1.33
N ALA A 16 -9.92 3.43 0.30
CA ALA A 16 -10.12 4.07 -1.02
C ALA A 16 -9.13 3.52 -2.07
N GLY A 17 -9.41 3.79 -3.35
CA GLY A 17 -8.51 3.57 -4.48
C GLY A 17 -7.97 2.15 -4.58
N ILE A 18 -6.69 2.01 -4.91
CA ILE A 18 -6.02 0.72 -5.17
C ILE A 18 -6.18 -0.25 -3.98
N GLY A 19 -5.97 0.24 -2.74
CA GLY A 19 -6.07 -0.63 -1.55
C GLY A 19 -7.48 -1.17 -1.33
N ARG A 20 -8.53 -0.35 -1.58
CA ARG A 20 -9.92 -0.79 -1.51
C ARG A 20 -10.22 -1.85 -2.57
N ALA A 21 -9.92 -1.57 -3.84
CA ALA A 21 -10.13 -2.50 -4.94
C ALA A 21 -9.38 -3.83 -4.72
N THR A 22 -8.16 -3.76 -4.19
CA THR A 22 -7.38 -4.96 -3.84
C THR A 22 -8.06 -5.80 -2.74
N ALA A 23 -8.53 -5.14 -1.66
CA ALA A 23 -9.19 -5.85 -0.57
C ALA A 23 -10.49 -6.51 -1.03
N GLU A 24 -11.29 -5.84 -1.88
CA GLU A 24 -12.49 -6.40 -2.50
C GLU A 24 -12.17 -7.61 -3.38
N LEU A 25 -11.18 -7.46 -4.30
CA LEU A 25 -10.78 -8.54 -5.19
C LEU A 25 -10.30 -9.75 -4.41
N PHE A 26 -9.46 -9.55 -3.40
CA PHE A 26 -8.93 -10.63 -2.56
C PHE A 26 -10.06 -11.38 -1.84
N CYS A 27 -11.05 -10.65 -1.32
CA CYS A 27 -12.22 -11.27 -0.69
C CYS A 27 -13.05 -12.08 -1.72
N ARG A 28 -13.25 -11.57 -2.94
CA ARG A 28 -13.90 -12.32 -4.05
C ARG A 28 -13.12 -13.56 -4.46
N GLU A 29 -11.79 -13.54 -4.32
CA GLU A 29 -10.90 -14.67 -4.59
C GLU A 29 -10.76 -15.65 -3.40
N GLY A 30 -11.60 -15.51 -2.38
CA GLY A 30 -11.69 -16.45 -1.26
C GLY A 30 -10.71 -16.16 -0.11
N ALA A 31 -10.05 -15.01 -0.10
CA ALA A 31 -9.13 -14.64 0.98
C ALA A 31 -9.86 -14.24 2.26
N LYS A 32 -9.16 -14.41 3.39
CA LYS A 32 -9.50 -13.83 4.70
C LYS A 32 -8.73 -12.52 4.84
N VAL A 33 -9.42 -11.39 4.70
CA VAL A 33 -8.80 -10.07 4.57
C VAL A 33 -8.90 -9.27 5.86
N VAL A 34 -7.77 -8.69 6.30
CA VAL A 34 -7.73 -7.61 7.27
C VAL A 34 -7.53 -6.30 6.52
N ALA A 35 -8.60 -5.53 6.36
CA ALA A 35 -8.57 -4.21 5.73
C ALA A 35 -8.08 -3.16 6.73
N VAL A 36 -7.02 -2.40 6.37
CA VAL A 36 -6.36 -1.46 7.30
C VAL A 36 -6.40 -0.04 6.75
N ALA A 37 -6.93 0.90 7.52
CA ALA A 37 -6.88 2.34 7.24
C ALA A 37 -7.24 3.16 8.48
N ARG A 38 -7.13 4.50 8.40
CA ARG A 38 -7.52 5.41 9.48
C ARG A 38 -9.03 5.61 9.58
N ARG A 39 -9.75 5.56 8.46
CA ARG A 39 -11.20 5.85 8.36
C ARG A 39 -11.99 4.58 8.62
N GLU A 40 -12.31 4.32 9.89
CA GLU A 40 -12.97 3.08 10.32
C GLU A 40 -14.32 2.86 9.62
N GLU A 41 -15.15 3.91 9.47
CA GLU A 41 -16.47 3.78 8.83
C GLU A 41 -16.35 3.28 7.38
N ARG A 42 -15.34 3.75 6.62
CA ARG A 42 -15.08 3.24 5.27
C ARG A 42 -14.66 1.78 5.24
N LEU A 43 -13.99 1.30 6.29
CA LEU A 43 -13.62 -0.11 6.40
C LEU A 43 -14.82 -0.99 6.75
N LYS A 44 -15.75 -0.49 7.58
CA LYS A 44 -17.02 -1.16 7.88
C LYS A 44 -17.90 -1.26 6.64
N GLU A 45 -18.03 -0.17 5.88
CA GLU A 45 -18.73 -0.15 4.58
C GLU A 45 -18.16 -1.22 3.64
N LEU A 46 -16.83 -1.26 3.49
CA LEU A 46 -16.16 -2.23 2.64
C LEU A 46 -16.42 -3.68 3.10
N ALA A 47 -16.36 -3.94 4.40
CA ALA A 47 -16.64 -5.26 4.95
C ALA A 47 -18.10 -5.69 4.70
N GLU A 48 -19.06 -4.77 4.83
CA GLU A 48 -20.48 -5.06 4.52
C GLU A 48 -20.71 -5.33 3.03
N GLU A 49 -20.04 -4.59 2.14
CA GLU A 49 -20.10 -4.84 0.69
C GLU A 49 -19.53 -6.21 0.31
N CYS A 50 -18.55 -6.71 1.06
CA CYS A 50 -17.91 -8.01 0.82
C CYS A 50 -18.57 -9.19 1.56
N LYS A 51 -19.64 -8.97 2.32
CA LYS A 51 -20.25 -10.02 3.19
C LYS A 51 -20.72 -11.27 2.45
N ASP A 52 -21.13 -11.13 1.19
CA ASP A 52 -21.61 -12.22 0.34
C ASP A 52 -20.51 -12.80 -0.56
N ALA A 53 -19.26 -12.32 -0.43
CA ALA A 53 -18.12 -12.85 -1.15
C ALA A 53 -17.68 -14.23 -0.62
N PRO A 54 -16.96 -15.04 -1.42
CA PRO A 54 -16.44 -16.34 -0.97
C PRO A 54 -15.46 -16.27 0.21
N GLY A 55 -14.75 -15.14 0.35
CA GLY A 55 -13.81 -14.89 1.44
C GLY A 55 -14.44 -14.26 2.67
N GLU A 56 -13.61 -13.89 3.62
CA GLU A 56 -14.04 -13.23 4.87
C GLU A 56 -13.30 -11.87 5.01
N MET A 57 -13.97 -10.85 5.53
CA MET A 57 -13.33 -9.55 5.79
C MET A 57 -13.51 -9.09 7.23
N THR A 58 -12.43 -8.65 7.82
CA THR A 58 -12.40 -7.87 9.06
C THR A 58 -11.56 -6.62 8.85
N TRP A 59 -11.50 -5.73 9.84
CA TRP A 59 -10.74 -4.49 9.70
C TRP A 59 -9.93 -4.16 10.94
N TYR A 60 -8.95 -3.29 10.73
CA TYR A 60 -8.15 -2.64 11.77
C TYR A 60 -8.03 -1.14 11.47
N ALA A 61 -8.57 -0.30 12.35
CA ALA A 61 -8.47 1.15 12.23
C ALA A 61 -7.15 1.63 12.86
N GLY A 62 -6.23 2.16 12.02
CA GLY A 62 -4.92 2.62 12.49
C GLY A 62 -4.20 3.50 11.47
N ASP A 63 -3.26 4.31 11.95
CA ASP A 63 -2.33 5.09 11.14
C ASP A 63 -1.04 4.29 10.94
N VAL A 64 -0.73 3.90 9.71
CA VAL A 64 0.52 3.16 9.39
C VAL A 64 1.78 3.91 9.81
N GLY A 65 1.74 5.25 9.91
CA GLY A 65 2.83 6.06 10.43
C GLY A 65 3.07 5.93 11.94
N ASP A 66 2.22 5.17 12.66
CA ASP A 66 2.44 4.77 14.05
C ASP A 66 2.95 3.32 14.08
N PRO A 67 4.14 3.04 14.64
CA PRO A 67 4.65 1.67 14.73
C PRO A 67 3.73 0.71 15.50
N ALA A 68 2.89 1.21 16.42
CA ALA A 68 1.91 0.38 17.12
C ALA A 68 0.82 -0.15 16.17
N ALA A 69 0.48 0.59 15.11
CA ALA A 69 -0.48 0.12 14.12
C ALA A 69 0.04 -1.09 13.32
N ALA A 70 1.34 -1.13 13.01
CA ALA A 70 1.95 -2.28 12.34
C ALA A 70 1.86 -3.56 13.20
N VAL A 71 2.14 -3.45 14.49
CA VAL A 71 1.96 -4.55 15.45
C VAL A 71 0.49 -4.96 15.54
N GLY A 72 -0.42 -3.97 15.63
CA GLY A 72 -1.86 -4.20 15.79
C GLY A 72 -2.50 -4.90 14.60
N MET A 73 -2.15 -4.52 13.36
CA MET A 73 -2.73 -5.14 12.16
C MET A 73 -2.28 -6.60 11.99
N VAL A 74 -1.01 -6.91 12.25
CA VAL A 74 -0.51 -8.30 12.18
C VAL A 74 -1.12 -9.14 13.30
N LYS A 75 -1.17 -8.61 14.52
CA LYS A 75 -1.85 -9.26 15.65
C LYS A 75 -3.32 -9.55 15.33
N LYS A 76 -4.04 -8.59 14.74
CA LYS A 76 -5.44 -8.74 14.31
C LYS A 76 -5.60 -9.91 13.32
N ALA A 77 -4.70 -10.04 12.33
CA ALA A 77 -4.74 -11.14 11.37
C ALA A 77 -4.54 -12.51 12.06
N VAL A 78 -3.55 -12.59 12.95
CA VAL A 78 -3.25 -13.85 13.67
C VAL A 78 -4.35 -14.22 14.67
N GLU A 79 -4.88 -13.26 15.43
CA GLU A 79 -5.94 -13.53 16.41
C GLU A 79 -7.27 -13.90 15.75
N THR A 80 -7.57 -13.34 14.56
CA THR A 80 -8.83 -13.61 13.87
C THR A 80 -8.75 -14.86 13.00
N PHE A 81 -7.64 -15.05 12.28
CA PHE A 81 -7.52 -16.05 11.22
C PHE A 81 -6.38 -17.05 11.42
N GLY A 82 -5.59 -16.91 12.48
CA GLY A 82 -4.57 -17.88 12.91
C GLY A 82 -3.19 -17.73 12.25
N ARG A 83 -3.04 -16.90 11.19
CA ARG A 83 -1.79 -16.76 10.42
C ARG A 83 -1.75 -15.48 9.59
N LEU A 84 -0.67 -15.28 8.85
CA LEU A 84 -0.55 -14.28 7.77
C LEU A 84 0.11 -14.95 6.56
N ASP A 85 -0.47 -14.81 5.37
CA ASP A 85 0.09 -15.34 4.10
C ASP A 85 0.53 -14.24 3.15
N VAL A 86 -0.25 -13.14 3.06
CA VAL A 86 -0.02 -12.05 2.12
C VAL A 86 -0.14 -10.70 2.81
N ALA A 87 0.78 -9.79 2.54
CA ALA A 87 0.69 -8.39 2.94
C ALA A 87 0.76 -7.46 1.73
N VAL A 88 -0.20 -6.53 1.61
CA VAL A 88 -0.20 -5.49 0.58
C VAL A 88 -0.07 -4.13 1.26
N ASN A 89 1.11 -3.53 1.12
CA ASN A 89 1.42 -2.21 1.65
C ASN A 89 1.06 -1.12 0.63
N CYS A 90 -0.22 -0.70 0.64
CA CYS A 90 -0.78 0.26 -0.30
C CYS A 90 -0.99 1.65 0.30
N ALA A 91 -0.96 1.80 1.63
CA ALA A 91 -1.13 3.11 2.26
C ALA A 91 -0.06 4.10 1.81
N GLY A 92 -0.48 5.30 1.40
CA GLY A 92 0.43 6.35 0.97
C GLY A 92 -0.27 7.69 0.79
N VAL A 93 0.53 8.73 0.72
CA VAL A 93 0.10 10.12 0.45
C VAL A 93 0.99 10.74 -0.62
N MET A 94 0.45 11.70 -1.35
CA MET A 94 1.22 12.56 -2.26
C MET A 94 1.72 13.80 -1.50
N ASP A 95 2.79 14.41 -2.02
CA ASP A 95 3.15 15.78 -1.70
C ASP A 95 2.40 16.78 -2.61
N ASP A 96 2.74 18.05 -2.51
CA ASP A 96 2.16 19.14 -3.30
C ASP A 96 2.96 19.46 -4.57
N ASN A 97 3.84 18.59 -5.02
CA ASN A 97 4.79 18.80 -6.12
C ASN A 97 5.85 19.87 -5.86
N THR A 98 6.07 20.29 -4.63
CA THR A 98 7.06 21.32 -4.31
C THR A 98 8.48 20.85 -4.66
N ALA A 99 9.27 21.76 -5.26
CA ALA A 99 10.68 21.55 -5.51
C ALA A 99 11.47 21.59 -4.19
N ILE A 100 12.70 21.04 -4.21
CA ILE A 100 13.50 20.83 -2.98
C ILE A 100 13.78 22.12 -2.20
N ALA A 101 13.93 23.27 -2.88
CA ALA A 101 14.26 24.54 -2.22
C ALA A 101 13.11 25.12 -1.40
N ASP A 102 11.87 24.82 -1.79
CA ASP A 102 10.66 25.42 -1.21
C ASP A 102 9.86 24.40 -0.37
N MET A 103 10.35 23.16 -0.27
CA MET A 103 9.71 22.08 0.47
C MET A 103 9.70 22.35 1.98
N SER A 104 8.53 22.32 2.60
CA SER A 104 8.41 22.50 4.04
C SER A 104 8.82 21.23 4.81
N ASP A 105 9.34 21.42 6.03
CA ASP A 105 9.67 20.33 6.95
C ASP A 105 8.44 19.47 7.24
N GLU A 106 7.26 20.10 7.39
CA GLU A 106 5.99 19.39 7.65
C GLU A 106 5.62 18.45 6.49
N MET A 107 5.75 18.92 5.24
CA MET A 107 5.48 18.09 4.06
C MET A 107 6.46 16.92 3.97
N LEU A 108 7.74 17.18 4.19
CA LEU A 108 8.77 16.16 4.21
C LEU A 108 8.50 15.10 5.28
N GLU A 109 8.30 15.52 6.53
CA GLU A 109 8.04 14.63 7.64
C GLU A 109 6.77 13.80 7.44
N LYS A 110 5.66 14.43 7.04
CA LYS A 110 4.37 13.76 6.78
C LYS A 110 4.52 12.70 5.69
N THR A 111 5.17 13.05 4.58
CA THR A 111 5.33 12.14 3.44
C THR A 111 6.20 10.94 3.81
N PHE A 112 7.34 11.16 4.45
CA PHE A 112 8.21 10.07 4.89
C PHE A 112 7.61 9.24 6.01
N ARG A 113 6.93 9.85 6.97
CA ARG A 113 6.28 9.14 8.06
C ARG A 113 5.28 8.11 7.55
N ILE A 114 4.49 8.46 6.53
CA ILE A 114 3.47 7.56 5.98
C ILE A 114 4.07 6.61 4.94
N ASN A 115 4.70 7.15 3.91
CA ASN A 115 5.11 6.35 2.75
C ASN A 115 6.32 5.45 3.04
N THR A 116 7.26 5.92 3.87
CA THR A 116 8.53 5.24 4.14
C THR A 116 8.52 4.52 5.48
N PHE A 117 8.35 5.27 6.57
CA PHE A 117 8.42 4.66 7.91
C PHE A 117 7.24 3.73 8.16
N GLY A 118 6.03 4.12 7.73
CA GLY A 118 4.84 3.28 7.84
C GLY A 118 5.00 1.94 7.12
N LEU A 119 5.52 1.98 5.89
CA LEU A 119 5.83 0.76 5.15
C LEU A 119 6.91 -0.08 5.86
N MET A 120 8.00 0.55 6.33
CA MET A 120 9.06 -0.18 7.04
C MET A 120 8.59 -0.80 8.35
N TYR A 121 7.68 -0.15 9.08
CA TYR A 121 7.06 -0.74 10.27
C TYR A 121 6.23 -1.97 9.88
N GLY A 122 5.43 -1.88 8.80
CA GLY A 122 4.68 -3.02 8.25
C GLY A 122 5.59 -4.17 7.88
N LEU A 123 6.57 -3.93 6.99
CA LEU A 123 7.56 -4.94 6.56
C LEU A 123 8.21 -5.66 7.73
N ARG A 124 8.59 -4.92 8.77
CA ARG A 124 9.24 -5.49 9.95
C ARG A 124 8.33 -6.48 10.68
N GLU A 125 7.09 -6.13 10.93
CA GLU A 125 6.15 -6.99 11.68
C GLU A 125 5.64 -8.16 10.81
N GLU A 126 5.46 -7.94 9.50
CA GLU A 126 5.12 -8.97 8.51
C GLU A 126 6.21 -10.02 8.42
N CYS A 127 7.48 -9.60 8.23
CA CYS A 127 8.61 -10.53 8.20
C CYS A 127 8.77 -11.29 9.54
N ARG A 128 8.61 -10.61 10.69
CA ARG A 128 8.63 -11.28 11.99
C ARG A 128 7.57 -12.37 12.09
N GLN A 129 6.37 -12.08 11.60
CA GLN A 129 5.28 -13.05 11.61
C GLN A 129 5.57 -14.22 10.67
N TYR A 130 6.06 -13.97 9.45
CA TYR A 130 6.42 -15.04 8.51
C TYR A 130 7.54 -15.93 9.03
N LEU A 131 8.55 -15.35 9.67
CA LEU A 131 9.63 -16.12 10.31
C LEU A 131 9.10 -16.97 11.48
N ALA A 132 8.24 -16.39 12.32
CA ALA A 132 7.67 -17.10 13.47
C ALA A 132 6.79 -18.28 13.08
N GLN A 133 6.05 -18.18 11.97
CA GLN A 133 5.21 -19.28 11.48
C GLN A 133 5.95 -20.29 10.59
N GLY A 134 7.15 -19.96 10.08
CA GLY A 134 8.03 -20.87 9.32
C GLY A 134 7.46 -21.36 7.98
N ALA A 135 6.50 -20.63 7.40
CA ALA A 135 5.80 -21.01 6.18
C ALA A 135 6.03 -20.04 5.01
N GLY A 136 6.98 -19.12 5.15
CA GLY A 136 7.20 -18.04 4.21
C GLY A 136 6.04 -17.06 4.15
N GLY A 137 5.99 -16.23 3.10
CA GLY A 137 4.92 -15.26 2.87
C GLY A 137 5.14 -14.43 1.62
N VAL A 138 4.14 -13.63 1.27
CA VAL A 138 4.19 -12.73 0.10
C VAL A 138 3.94 -11.31 0.55
N ILE A 139 4.79 -10.39 0.10
CA ILE A 139 4.64 -8.95 0.33
C ILE A 139 4.59 -8.25 -1.02
N VAL A 140 3.58 -7.40 -1.20
CA VAL A 140 3.48 -6.50 -2.35
C VAL A 140 3.43 -5.07 -1.85
N ASN A 141 4.44 -4.28 -2.20
CA ASN A 141 4.55 -2.88 -1.83
C ASN A 141 4.11 -1.99 -2.99
N ILE A 142 3.20 -1.05 -2.74
CA ILE A 142 2.80 -0.09 -3.77
C ILE A 142 3.79 1.08 -3.78
N CYS A 143 4.67 1.01 -4.75
CA CYS A 143 5.67 2.01 -5.07
C CYS A 143 5.07 3.13 -5.95
N SER A 144 5.77 3.58 -6.94
CA SER A 144 5.34 4.54 -7.97
C SER A 144 6.41 4.62 -9.06
N VAL A 145 6.03 5.01 -10.27
CA VAL A 145 6.98 5.49 -11.28
C VAL A 145 7.81 6.66 -10.75
N GLY A 146 7.30 7.44 -9.80
CA GLY A 146 8.02 8.50 -9.10
C GLY A 146 9.25 8.02 -8.31
N ALA A 147 9.41 6.72 -8.07
CA ALA A 147 10.63 6.16 -7.46
C ALA A 147 11.87 6.23 -8.38
N THR A 148 11.65 6.33 -9.68
CA THR A 148 12.72 6.30 -10.71
C THR A 148 12.61 7.44 -11.73
N HIS A 149 11.49 8.18 -11.72
CA HIS A 149 11.21 9.30 -12.62
C HIS A 149 10.69 10.49 -11.80
N GLN A 150 10.82 11.68 -12.34
CA GLN A 150 10.50 12.96 -11.67
C GLN A 150 9.03 13.35 -11.88
N THR A 151 8.10 12.46 -11.53
CA THR A 151 6.66 12.61 -11.82
C THR A 151 5.85 13.22 -10.67
N ALA A 152 6.51 13.66 -9.59
CA ALA A 152 5.91 14.28 -8.42
C ALA A 152 6.93 15.19 -7.73
N GLY A 153 6.60 15.77 -6.58
CA GLY A 153 7.52 16.58 -5.78
C GLY A 153 8.66 15.77 -5.16
N ALA A 154 9.61 16.50 -4.60
CA ALA A 154 10.86 15.92 -4.10
C ALA A 154 10.63 14.93 -2.93
N ALA A 155 9.72 15.25 -2.00
CA ALA A 155 9.43 14.40 -0.86
C ALA A 155 8.79 13.08 -1.29
N TYR A 156 7.81 13.12 -2.20
CA TYR A 156 7.15 11.92 -2.69
C TYR A 156 8.12 11.01 -3.46
N CYS A 157 8.85 11.56 -4.44
CA CYS A 157 9.80 10.79 -5.24
C CYS A 157 10.86 10.11 -4.35
N ALA A 158 11.43 10.84 -3.38
CA ALA A 158 12.40 10.29 -2.44
C ALA A 158 11.78 9.20 -1.56
N SER A 159 10.56 9.41 -1.05
CA SER A 159 9.86 8.41 -0.23
C SER A 159 9.60 7.11 -1.00
N LYS A 160 9.20 7.19 -2.27
CA LYS A 160 8.97 6.02 -3.13
C LYS A 160 10.27 5.36 -3.59
N GLY A 161 11.35 6.11 -3.75
CA GLY A 161 12.70 5.57 -3.91
C GLY A 161 13.12 4.70 -2.71
N ALA A 162 12.82 5.14 -1.49
CA ALA A 162 13.06 4.38 -0.27
C ALA A 162 12.21 3.10 -0.21
N VAL A 163 10.94 3.14 -0.64
CA VAL A 163 10.07 1.95 -0.77
C VAL A 163 10.69 0.91 -1.70
N LEU A 164 11.17 1.35 -2.88
CA LEU A 164 11.80 0.45 -3.84
C LEU A 164 13.08 -0.20 -3.28
N ALA A 165 13.91 0.58 -2.59
CA ALA A 165 15.13 0.07 -1.95
C ALA A 165 14.82 -0.93 -0.84
N ALA A 166 13.86 -0.62 0.04
CA ALA A 166 13.42 -1.51 1.11
C ALA A 166 12.85 -2.83 0.57
N THR A 167 12.05 -2.77 -0.50
CA THR A 167 11.49 -3.96 -1.16
C THR A 167 12.58 -4.89 -1.67
N LYS A 168 13.55 -4.35 -2.41
CA LYS A 168 14.68 -5.14 -2.95
C LYS A 168 15.52 -5.78 -1.84
N ASN A 169 15.80 -5.02 -0.78
CA ASN A 169 16.55 -5.52 0.37
C ASN A 169 15.78 -6.64 1.07
N THR A 170 14.49 -6.46 1.37
CA THR A 170 13.66 -7.47 2.01
C THR A 170 13.58 -8.75 1.17
N ALA A 171 13.37 -8.63 -0.15
CA ALA A 171 13.34 -9.77 -1.05
C ALA A 171 14.65 -10.58 -1.02
N PHE A 172 15.79 -9.89 -1.02
CA PHE A 172 17.10 -10.53 -0.98
C PHE A 172 17.40 -11.17 0.38
N MET A 173 17.12 -10.43 1.47
CA MET A 173 17.49 -10.88 2.83
C MET A 173 16.70 -12.08 3.32
N TYR A 174 15.47 -12.29 2.84
CA TYR A 174 14.56 -13.33 3.33
C TYR A 174 14.15 -14.35 2.27
N MET A 175 14.89 -14.43 1.15
CA MET A 175 14.56 -15.36 0.06
C MET A 175 14.68 -16.84 0.49
N GLU A 176 15.64 -17.16 1.37
CA GLU A 176 15.86 -18.52 1.85
C GLU A 176 14.77 -18.97 2.83
N GLU A 177 14.11 -18.03 3.50
CA GLU A 177 12.96 -18.28 4.37
C GLU A 177 11.62 -18.36 3.60
N GLY A 178 11.67 -18.29 2.28
CA GLY A 178 10.49 -18.38 1.41
C GLY A 178 9.61 -17.13 1.43
N ILE A 179 10.17 -15.97 1.83
CA ILE A 179 9.46 -14.68 1.78
C ILE A 179 9.75 -14.01 0.45
N ARG A 180 8.69 -13.78 -0.34
CA ARG A 180 8.75 -13.00 -1.57
C ARG A 180 8.33 -11.57 -1.29
N CYS A 181 9.07 -10.59 -1.79
CA CYS A 181 8.74 -9.17 -1.64
C CYS A 181 8.87 -8.48 -2.99
N ASN A 182 7.77 -7.95 -3.51
CA ASN A 182 7.70 -7.29 -4.80
C ASN A 182 7.22 -5.83 -4.65
N ALA A 183 7.60 -4.98 -5.59
CA ALA A 183 7.06 -3.62 -5.73
C ALA A 183 6.26 -3.51 -7.03
N LEU A 184 5.03 -3.01 -6.93
CA LEU A 184 4.27 -2.52 -8.07
C LEU A 184 4.48 -1.00 -8.16
N SER A 185 4.86 -0.50 -9.34
CA SER A 185 5.12 0.93 -9.57
C SER A 185 4.08 1.54 -10.52
N PRO A 186 2.90 1.92 -10.02
CA PRO A 186 1.87 2.53 -10.84
C PRO A 186 2.31 3.86 -11.45
N GLY A 187 1.77 4.16 -12.64
CA GLY A 187 1.73 5.50 -13.23
C GLY A 187 0.48 6.25 -12.78
N GLY A 188 -0.23 6.88 -13.73
CA GLY A 188 -1.51 7.55 -13.45
C GLY A 188 -2.63 6.53 -13.20
N VAL A 189 -3.31 6.65 -12.08
CA VAL A 189 -4.43 5.80 -11.67
C VAL A 189 -5.57 6.67 -11.19
N VAL A 190 -6.80 6.38 -11.61
CA VAL A 190 -8.01 7.08 -11.15
C VAL A 190 -8.29 6.72 -9.69
N THR A 191 -8.00 7.62 -8.76
CA THR A 191 -8.19 7.40 -7.32
C THR A 191 -8.72 8.66 -6.63
N ASP A 192 -9.06 8.56 -5.35
CA ASP A 192 -9.44 9.71 -4.52
C ASP A 192 -8.24 10.61 -4.10
N ILE A 193 -7.01 10.24 -4.45
CA ILE A 193 -5.80 10.99 -4.07
C ILE A 193 -5.90 12.47 -4.48
N PRO A 194 -6.30 12.84 -5.71
CA PRO A 194 -6.43 14.24 -6.10
C PRO A 194 -7.41 15.05 -5.23
N LEU A 195 -8.40 14.40 -4.62
CA LEU A 195 -9.39 15.07 -3.76
C LEU A 195 -8.84 15.41 -2.37
N VAL A 196 -7.73 14.80 -1.96
CA VAL A 196 -7.12 14.96 -0.63
C VAL A 196 -5.69 15.50 -0.70
N MET A 197 -5.19 15.76 -1.92
CA MET A 197 -3.91 16.42 -2.11
C MET A 197 -4.00 17.90 -1.71
N PRO A 198 -2.92 18.47 -1.15
CA PRO A 198 -2.81 19.92 -1.07
C PRO A 198 -2.79 20.53 -2.48
N PRO A 199 -3.13 21.84 -2.62
CA PRO A 199 -2.95 22.53 -3.88
C PRO A 199 -1.52 22.36 -4.39
N ALA A 200 -1.39 22.07 -5.69
CA ALA A 200 -0.08 21.85 -6.28
C ALA A 200 0.74 23.14 -6.30
N ASP A 201 2.02 23.06 -5.99
CA ASP A 201 2.98 24.14 -6.17
C ASP A 201 3.12 24.46 -7.66
N GLU A 202 2.97 25.75 -8.02
CA GLU A 202 2.95 26.18 -9.43
C GLU A 202 4.29 25.90 -10.13
N PHE A 203 5.42 26.14 -9.45
CA PHE A 203 6.73 25.91 -10.03
C PHE A 203 6.98 24.43 -10.25
N GLY A 204 6.80 23.61 -9.23
CA GLY A 204 7.06 22.17 -9.29
C GLY A 204 6.10 21.46 -10.24
N PHE A 205 4.79 21.70 -10.14
CA PHE A 205 3.80 21.12 -11.05
C PHE A 205 4.03 21.56 -12.50
N GLY A 206 4.38 22.82 -12.74
CA GLY A 206 4.73 23.30 -14.08
C GLY A 206 5.96 22.63 -14.69
N ARG A 207 6.80 21.95 -13.88
CA ARG A 207 7.93 21.13 -14.35
C ARG A 207 7.55 19.68 -14.51
N THR A 208 6.91 19.07 -13.51
CA THR A 208 6.53 17.65 -13.53
C THR A 208 5.47 17.36 -14.60
N SER A 209 4.52 18.27 -14.83
CA SER A 209 3.49 18.13 -15.86
C SER A 209 4.03 17.98 -17.29
N LYS A 210 5.24 18.44 -17.56
CA LYS A 210 5.89 18.25 -18.87
C LYS A 210 6.33 16.82 -19.14
N LEU A 211 6.44 16.01 -18.09
CA LEU A 211 6.82 14.60 -18.15
C LEU A 211 5.59 13.68 -18.13
N LEU A 212 4.42 14.23 -17.79
CA LEU A 212 3.19 13.47 -17.68
C LEU A 212 2.45 13.56 -19.00
N ASP A 213 2.20 12.42 -19.62
CA ASP A 213 1.31 12.31 -20.76
C ASP A 213 -0.12 12.06 -20.25
N PHE A 214 -0.95 13.08 -20.34
CA PHE A 214 -2.37 13.00 -19.97
C PHE A 214 -3.27 12.63 -21.17
N SER A 215 -2.70 12.34 -22.35
CA SER A 215 -3.47 11.98 -23.55
C SER A 215 -3.90 10.50 -23.56
N GLY A 216 -3.29 9.67 -22.73
CA GLY A 216 -3.61 8.26 -22.59
C GLY A 216 -4.74 7.99 -21.58
N GLU A 217 -5.28 6.77 -21.62
CA GLU A 217 -6.21 6.30 -20.57
C GLU A 217 -5.45 6.09 -19.27
N LEU A 218 -6.03 6.57 -18.18
CA LEU A 218 -5.53 6.27 -16.83
C LEU A 218 -5.97 4.86 -16.43
N ALA A 219 -5.10 4.13 -15.72
CA ALA A 219 -5.48 2.86 -15.14
C ALA A 219 -6.58 3.03 -14.07
N MET A 220 -7.44 2.04 -13.94
CA MET A 220 -8.40 1.97 -12.85
C MET A 220 -7.79 1.25 -11.64
N PRO A 221 -8.27 1.49 -10.42
CA PRO A 221 -7.83 0.77 -9.22
C PRO A 221 -7.90 -0.76 -9.36
N GLU A 222 -8.88 -1.27 -10.10
CA GLU A 222 -9.11 -2.68 -10.38
C GLU A 222 -7.98 -3.29 -11.23
N ASP A 223 -7.44 -2.54 -12.20
CA ASP A 223 -6.29 -3.00 -13.01
C ASP A 223 -5.07 -3.25 -12.14
N LEU A 224 -4.87 -2.38 -11.13
CA LEU A 224 -3.78 -2.53 -10.19
C LEU A 224 -4.04 -3.67 -9.20
N ALA A 225 -5.30 -3.89 -8.79
CA ALA A 225 -5.67 -5.00 -7.95
C ALA A 225 -5.42 -6.35 -8.64
N ASP A 226 -5.72 -6.47 -9.94
CA ASP A 226 -5.41 -7.64 -10.75
C ASP A 226 -3.89 -7.90 -10.85
N ALA A 227 -3.10 -6.84 -11.05
CA ALA A 227 -1.64 -6.94 -11.06
C ALA A 227 -1.08 -7.37 -9.69
N ILE A 228 -1.64 -6.87 -8.58
CA ILE A 228 -1.27 -7.27 -7.23
C ILE A 228 -1.64 -8.74 -6.98
N LEU A 229 -2.80 -9.18 -7.42
CA LEU A 229 -3.25 -10.57 -7.32
C LEU A 229 -2.35 -11.55 -8.10
N PHE A 230 -1.70 -11.08 -9.17
CA PHE A 230 -0.74 -11.88 -9.96
C PHE A 230 0.58 -12.11 -9.21
N LEU A 231 1.07 -11.13 -8.44
CA LEU A 231 2.38 -11.14 -7.75
C LEU A 231 2.38 -12.03 -6.51
#